data_a33e5a5c7181bbe76efdb842b1a29d59
#
_entry.id   a33e5a5c7181bbe76efdb842b1a29d59
#
_cell.length_a   1.000
_cell.length_b   1.000
_cell.length_c   1.000
_cell.angle_alpha   90.00
_cell.angle_beta   90.00
_cell.angle_gamma   90.00
#
_symmetry.space_group_name_H-M   'P 1'
#
loop_
_entity.id
_entity.type
_entity.pdbx_description
1 polymer ?
#
loop_
_entity_poly.entity_id
_entity_poly.type
_entity_poly.pdbx_seq_one_letter_code
_entity_poly.pdbx_strand_id
1 'polypeptide(L)'
;TLPSATGEVVDILVKRTIPANRWNTICLPFAMSEEQVKEVFGEDVELAEFIEYEVTEENGEITKINVIFDSALLGEDGFMANYPYIIKTRKDISEFKVSSTIEPDEENAYAEYNNGRGGSRKEVYGTFYGTLRAGKRLEANQLFLNQGNLWYSVGNNTIKAFRGYFDFVDVLSSNVPASNVRIIIDGNTTGIEAITGFVKNNIWYDLQG
;
A
#
# COMPACT_ATOMS: atom_id res chain seq x y z
N THR A 1 -8.08 -17.97 -0.04
CA THR A 1 -9.42 -17.71 0.54
C THR A 1 -9.31 -16.61 1.58
N LEU A 2 -10.32 -15.76 1.68
CA LEU A 2 -10.46 -14.79 2.77
C LEU A 2 -10.56 -15.56 4.10
N PRO A 3 -9.84 -15.16 5.16
CA PRO A 3 -10.03 -15.75 6.46
C PRO A 3 -11.47 -15.52 6.94
N SER A 4 -12.00 -16.46 7.73
CA SER A 4 -13.32 -16.28 8.34
C SER A 4 -13.22 -15.41 9.56
N ALA A 5 -14.25 -14.60 9.83
CA ALA A 5 -14.37 -13.88 11.10
C ALA A 5 -14.43 -14.88 12.28
N THR A 6 -13.78 -14.54 13.40
CA THR A 6 -13.70 -15.43 14.55
C THR A 6 -14.67 -15.07 15.66
N GLY A 7 -15.08 -13.79 15.78
CA GLY A 7 -15.94 -13.30 16.85
C GLY A 7 -15.30 -13.31 18.25
N GLU A 8 -14.13 -13.91 18.37
CA GLU A 8 -13.35 -14.00 19.61
C GLU A 8 -11.84 -13.91 19.31
N VAL A 9 -11.04 -13.65 20.32
CA VAL A 9 -9.58 -13.61 20.20
C VAL A 9 -9.06 -15.01 19.96
N VAL A 10 -8.23 -15.17 18.93
CA VAL A 10 -7.59 -16.43 18.55
C VAL A 10 -6.10 -16.21 18.28
N ASP A 11 -5.32 -17.27 18.35
CA ASP A 11 -3.91 -17.25 17.93
C ASP A 11 -3.80 -17.37 16.43
N ILE A 12 -3.19 -16.36 15.80
CA ILE A 12 -3.09 -16.21 14.36
C ILE A 12 -1.64 -16.42 13.94
N LEU A 13 -1.41 -17.28 12.96
CA LEU A 13 -0.12 -17.38 12.25
C LEU A 13 -0.26 -16.76 10.87
N VAL A 14 0.44 -15.66 10.62
CA VAL A 14 0.50 -15.00 9.32
C VAL A 14 1.78 -15.41 8.60
N LYS A 15 1.65 -16.02 7.42
CA LYS A 15 2.77 -16.33 6.53
C LYS A 15 2.90 -15.25 5.49
N ARG A 16 3.79 -14.32 5.74
CA ARG A 16 4.02 -13.16 4.89
C ARG A 16 5.48 -12.71 4.98
N THR A 17 6.13 -12.60 3.83
CA THR A 17 7.47 -12.06 3.73
C THR A 17 7.43 -10.52 3.69
N ILE A 18 8.19 -9.88 4.58
CA ILE A 18 8.47 -8.45 4.61
C ILE A 18 9.99 -8.29 4.63
N PRO A 19 10.62 -7.97 3.50
CA PRO A 19 12.07 -7.76 3.44
C PRO A 19 12.50 -6.55 4.27
N ALA A 20 13.60 -6.69 5.02
CA ALA A 20 14.15 -5.66 5.86
C ALA A 20 14.60 -4.41 5.09
N ASN A 21 14.62 -3.27 5.78
CA ASN A 21 15.14 -1.99 5.31
C ASN A 21 14.53 -1.47 4.01
N ARG A 22 13.29 -1.89 3.71
CA ARG A 22 12.51 -1.47 2.54
C ARG A 22 11.07 -1.21 2.94
N TRP A 23 10.46 -0.25 2.29
CA TRP A 23 9.03 -0.04 2.40
C TRP A 23 8.28 -1.15 1.68
N ASN A 24 7.28 -1.69 2.36
CA ASN A 24 6.35 -2.71 1.89
C ASN A 24 4.94 -2.23 2.18
N THR A 25 3.95 -2.74 1.46
CA THR A 25 2.54 -2.51 1.81
C THR A 25 2.04 -3.60 2.77
N ILE A 26 1.14 -3.29 3.69
CA ILE A 26 0.52 -4.26 4.60
C ILE A 26 -0.93 -3.89 4.87
N CYS A 27 -1.81 -4.91 4.84
CA CYS A 27 -3.21 -4.79 5.25
C CYS A 27 -3.64 -6.12 5.87
N LEU A 28 -4.10 -6.09 7.11
CA LEU A 28 -4.45 -7.29 7.86
C LEU A 28 -5.92 -7.28 8.25
N PRO A 29 -6.60 -8.43 8.33
CA PRO A 29 -8.01 -8.52 8.71
C PRO A 29 -8.21 -8.52 10.23
N PHE A 30 -7.29 -7.98 10.98
CA PHE A 30 -7.32 -7.88 12.44
C PHE A 30 -6.48 -6.69 12.90
N ALA A 31 -6.84 -6.13 14.05
CA ALA A 31 -6.12 -5.07 14.71
C ALA A 31 -4.97 -5.61 15.56
N MET A 32 -3.96 -4.76 15.79
CA MET A 32 -2.84 -5.04 16.70
C MET A 32 -2.58 -3.81 17.58
N SER A 33 -2.34 -4.01 18.85
CA SER A 33 -1.86 -2.93 19.72
C SER A 33 -0.44 -2.49 19.34
N GLU A 34 -0.02 -1.32 19.80
CA GLU A 34 1.36 -0.85 19.62
C GLU A 34 2.39 -1.86 20.13
N GLU A 35 2.12 -2.47 21.30
CA GLU A 35 3.00 -3.50 21.87
C GLU A 35 3.12 -4.71 20.95
N GLN A 36 1.99 -5.20 20.42
CA GLN A 36 1.98 -6.32 19.48
C GLN A 36 2.72 -5.99 18.18
N VAL A 37 2.56 -4.78 17.66
CA VAL A 37 3.29 -4.32 16.45
C VAL A 37 4.79 -4.32 16.70
N LYS A 38 5.25 -3.79 17.83
CA LYS A 38 6.68 -3.77 18.21
C LYS A 38 7.23 -5.17 18.48
N GLU A 39 6.48 -6.02 19.17
CA GLU A 39 6.86 -7.41 19.41
C GLU A 39 7.06 -8.19 18.09
N VAL A 40 6.15 -8.02 17.15
CA VAL A 40 6.17 -8.72 15.86
C VAL A 40 7.22 -8.18 14.90
N PHE A 41 7.25 -6.87 14.73
CA PHE A 41 8.02 -6.21 13.66
C PHE A 41 9.31 -5.55 14.15
N GLY A 42 9.49 -5.44 15.47
CA GLY A 42 10.63 -4.81 16.16
C GLY A 42 10.34 -3.40 16.66
N GLU A 43 11.08 -2.98 17.69
CA GLU A 43 10.92 -1.65 18.30
C GLU A 43 11.12 -0.49 17.32
N ASP A 44 11.99 -0.67 16.31
CA ASP A 44 12.32 0.33 15.28
C ASP A 44 11.46 0.18 14.02
N VAL A 45 10.28 -0.44 14.11
CA VAL A 45 9.36 -0.55 12.98
C VAL A 45 8.86 0.83 12.58
N GLU A 46 8.90 1.12 11.29
CA GLU A 46 8.32 2.32 10.71
C GLU A 46 7.00 1.93 10.03
N LEU A 47 5.91 2.58 10.42
CA LEU A 47 4.58 2.40 9.84
C LEU A 47 4.07 3.75 9.39
N ALA A 48 3.48 3.83 8.20
CA ALA A 48 2.89 5.07 7.71
C ALA A 48 1.56 4.82 7.00
N GLU A 49 0.67 5.79 7.15
CA GLU A 49 -0.68 5.79 6.59
C GLU A 49 -0.82 6.80 5.45
N PHE A 50 -1.66 6.48 4.49
CA PHE A 50 -1.94 7.35 3.36
C PHE A 50 -2.85 8.51 3.80
N ILE A 51 -2.40 9.74 3.56
CA ILE A 51 -3.13 10.95 3.93
C ILE A 51 -3.77 11.61 2.73
N GLU A 52 -2.97 11.91 1.70
CA GLU A 52 -3.42 12.65 0.54
C GLU A 52 -2.49 12.44 -0.66
N TYR A 53 -2.81 13.08 -1.76
CA TYR A 53 -1.87 13.24 -2.87
C TYR A 53 -1.88 14.68 -3.38
N GLU A 54 -0.76 15.11 -3.84
CA GLU A 54 -0.57 16.39 -4.52
C GLU A 54 -0.18 16.18 -5.98
N VAL A 55 -0.61 17.10 -6.83
CA VAL A 55 -0.23 17.10 -8.23
C VAL A 55 0.48 18.40 -8.60
N THR A 56 1.47 18.30 -9.46
CA THR A 56 2.05 19.45 -10.14
C THR A 56 1.52 19.50 -11.57
N GLU A 57 1.07 20.67 -12.00
CA GLU A 57 0.59 20.89 -13.37
C GLU A 57 1.50 21.88 -14.09
N GLU A 58 1.76 21.58 -15.37
CA GLU A 58 2.41 22.47 -16.30
C GLU A 58 1.61 22.49 -17.60
N ASN A 59 1.25 23.67 -18.06
CA ASN A 59 0.45 23.86 -19.28
C ASN A 59 -0.91 23.11 -19.29
N GLY A 60 -1.51 22.90 -18.13
CA GLY A 60 -2.78 22.17 -17.98
C GLY A 60 -2.66 20.65 -17.98
N GLU A 61 -1.44 20.13 -17.98
CA GLU A 61 -1.15 18.70 -17.84
C GLU A 61 -0.52 18.38 -16.48
N ILE A 62 -0.92 17.27 -15.86
CA ILE A 62 -0.28 16.79 -14.63
C ILE A 62 1.11 16.26 -15.00
N THR A 63 2.15 16.84 -14.42
CA THR A 63 3.54 16.43 -14.64
C THR A 63 4.13 15.62 -13.50
N LYS A 64 3.51 15.67 -12.31
CA LYS A 64 3.99 14.98 -11.12
C LYS A 64 2.87 14.69 -10.14
N ILE A 65 2.96 13.55 -9.46
CA ILE A 65 2.09 13.17 -8.36
C ILE A 65 2.96 12.81 -7.15
N ASN A 66 2.75 13.50 -6.03
CA ASN A 66 3.29 13.11 -4.74
C ASN A 66 2.18 12.37 -3.99
N VAL A 67 2.42 11.14 -3.62
CA VAL A 67 1.56 10.33 -2.73
C VAL A 67 2.07 10.51 -1.33
N ILE A 68 1.29 11.14 -0.46
CA ILE A 68 1.70 11.62 0.85
C ILE A 68 1.24 10.66 1.93
N PHE A 69 2.17 10.26 2.74
CA PHE A 69 2.00 9.46 3.93
C PHE A 69 2.52 10.20 5.14
N ASP A 70 1.89 9.99 6.28
CA ASP A 70 2.42 10.39 7.58
C ASP A 70 2.74 9.14 8.41
N SER A 71 3.74 9.27 9.29
CA SER A 71 4.06 8.22 10.26
C SER A 71 2.83 7.91 11.10
N ALA A 72 2.39 6.67 11.06
CA ALA A 72 1.24 6.22 11.82
C ALA A 72 1.57 6.23 13.31
N LEU A 73 0.80 7.01 14.07
CA LEU A 73 0.84 7.00 15.53
C LEU A 73 0.04 5.79 16.01
N LEU A 74 0.74 4.77 16.46
CA LEU A 74 0.12 3.54 16.94
C LEU A 74 -0.63 3.68 18.29
N GLY A 75 -0.75 4.85 18.85
CA GLY A 75 -1.42 5.20 20.11
C GLY A 75 -2.55 4.26 20.56
N GLU A 76 -3.67 4.78 21.02
CA GLU A 76 -4.80 3.97 21.51
C GLU A 76 -5.40 3.06 20.44
N ASP A 77 -5.38 3.49 19.15
CA ASP A 77 -5.99 2.74 18.04
C ASP A 77 -5.06 1.65 17.47
N GLY A 78 -3.74 1.73 17.71
CA GLY A 78 -2.77 0.75 17.23
C GLY A 78 -2.79 0.58 15.70
N PHE A 79 -2.53 -0.64 15.24
CA PHE A 79 -2.68 -1.04 13.83
C PHE A 79 -4.14 -1.46 13.59
N MET A 80 -4.86 -0.73 12.75
CA MET A 80 -6.28 -0.97 12.48
C MET A 80 -6.50 -2.18 11.55
N ALA A 81 -7.55 -2.96 11.83
CA ALA A 81 -7.99 -4.03 10.94
C ALA A 81 -8.46 -3.45 9.59
N ASN A 82 -8.16 -4.16 8.51
CA ASN A 82 -8.57 -3.85 7.15
C ASN A 82 -8.06 -2.51 6.59
N TYR A 83 -7.24 -1.78 7.33
CA TYR A 83 -6.67 -0.53 6.88
C TYR A 83 -5.28 -0.76 6.24
N PRO A 84 -5.01 -0.21 5.05
CA PRO A 84 -3.73 -0.41 4.39
C PRO A 84 -2.67 0.58 4.91
N TYR A 85 -1.49 0.06 5.23
CA TYR A 85 -0.31 0.83 5.63
C TYR A 85 0.87 0.51 4.71
N ILE A 86 1.88 1.39 4.72
CA ILE A 86 3.22 1.02 4.33
C ILE A 86 4.05 0.76 5.60
N ILE A 87 4.92 -0.25 5.54
CA ILE A 87 5.71 -0.73 6.67
C ILE A 87 7.17 -0.94 6.26
N LYS A 88 8.08 -0.60 7.17
CA LYS A 88 9.51 -0.89 7.01
C LYS A 88 10.05 -1.48 8.31
N THR A 89 10.66 -2.63 8.21
CA THR A 89 11.23 -3.39 9.33
C THR A 89 12.76 -3.40 9.25
N ARG A 90 13.45 -3.60 10.38
CA ARG A 90 14.92 -3.73 10.42
C ARG A 90 15.39 -5.16 10.18
N LYS A 91 14.47 -6.14 10.27
CA LYS A 91 14.75 -7.56 10.06
C LYS A 91 13.80 -8.12 9.02
N ASP A 92 14.25 -9.13 8.29
CA ASP A 92 13.37 -9.91 7.43
C ASP A 92 12.32 -10.64 8.25
N ILE A 93 11.06 -10.48 7.88
CA ILE A 93 9.94 -11.23 8.43
C ILE A 93 9.49 -12.25 7.38
N SER A 94 9.41 -13.51 7.74
CA SER A 94 8.86 -14.57 6.87
C SER A 94 7.46 -15.00 7.31
N GLU A 95 7.25 -14.99 8.62
CA GLU A 95 5.97 -15.26 9.28
C GLU A 95 5.97 -14.60 10.65
N PHE A 96 4.79 -14.40 11.21
CA PHE A 96 4.62 -13.90 12.58
C PHE A 96 3.36 -14.43 13.24
N LYS A 97 3.34 -14.39 14.58
CA LYS A 97 2.21 -14.81 15.39
C LYS A 97 1.66 -13.62 16.17
N VAL A 98 0.35 -13.59 16.35
CA VAL A 98 -0.34 -12.58 17.15
C VAL A 98 -1.67 -13.15 17.63
N SER A 99 -2.13 -12.71 18.79
CA SER A 99 -3.48 -13.04 19.30
C SER A 99 -4.40 -11.85 19.05
N SER A 100 -5.44 -12.04 18.25
CA SER A 100 -6.41 -10.99 17.89
C SER A 100 -7.73 -11.59 17.41
N THR A 101 -8.74 -10.75 17.20
CA THR A 101 -9.99 -11.12 16.55
C THR A 101 -9.89 -10.89 15.04
N ILE A 102 -10.22 -11.89 14.23
CA ILE A 102 -10.23 -11.78 12.78
C ILE A 102 -11.57 -11.21 12.31
N GLU A 103 -11.56 -10.07 11.67
CA GLU A 103 -12.73 -9.33 11.18
C GLU A 103 -12.49 -8.85 9.73
N PRO A 104 -12.53 -9.74 8.73
CA PRO A 104 -12.20 -9.37 7.37
C PRO A 104 -13.29 -8.54 6.72
N ASP A 105 -12.94 -7.36 6.27
CA ASP A 105 -13.78 -6.47 5.48
C ASP A 105 -13.02 -6.02 4.22
N GLU A 106 -13.13 -6.82 3.16
CA GLU A 106 -12.41 -6.56 1.91
C GLU A 106 -13.00 -5.38 1.13
N GLU A 107 -14.28 -5.08 1.32
CA GLU A 107 -14.97 -4.00 0.62
C GLU A 107 -14.52 -2.62 1.14
N ASN A 108 -14.20 -2.53 2.42
CA ASN A 108 -13.73 -1.31 3.08
C ASN A 108 -12.21 -1.31 3.34
N ALA A 109 -11.45 -2.22 2.74
CA ALA A 109 -10.00 -2.30 2.91
C ALA A 109 -9.29 -1.26 2.02
N TYR A 110 -9.52 0.03 2.25
CA TYR A 110 -8.88 1.10 1.50
C TYR A 110 -8.78 2.41 2.29
N ALA A 111 -7.88 3.27 1.85
CA ALA A 111 -7.80 4.68 2.20
C ALA A 111 -7.87 5.50 0.91
N GLU A 112 -8.70 6.55 0.88
CA GLU A 112 -8.87 7.37 -0.31
C GLU A 112 -8.83 8.86 0.02
N TYR A 113 -8.41 9.65 -0.94
CA TYR A 113 -8.38 11.09 -0.86
C TYR A 113 -8.87 11.72 -2.16
N ASN A 114 -9.77 12.70 -2.01
CA ASN A 114 -10.26 13.53 -3.10
C ASN A 114 -9.64 14.93 -2.96
N ASN A 115 -8.82 15.33 -3.91
CA ASN A 115 -8.17 16.66 -3.86
C ASN A 115 -9.07 17.82 -4.33
N GLY A 116 -10.35 17.58 -4.54
CA GLY A 116 -11.32 18.62 -4.92
C GLY A 116 -11.19 19.18 -6.34
N ARG A 117 -10.33 18.59 -7.19
CA ARG A 117 -10.04 19.11 -8.54
C ARG A 117 -11.17 18.91 -9.55
N GLY A 118 -12.17 18.14 -9.21
CA GLY A 118 -13.26 17.77 -10.12
C GLY A 118 -14.15 18.94 -10.58
N GLY A 119 -14.17 20.07 -9.85
CA GLY A 119 -15.09 21.18 -10.12
C GLY A 119 -16.53 20.69 -10.25
N SER A 120 -17.24 21.11 -11.28
CA SER A 120 -18.57 20.57 -11.64
C SER A 120 -18.49 19.24 -12.42
N ARG A 121 -17.32 18.67 -12.56
CA ARG A 121 -17.04 17.42 -13.25
C ARG A 121 -16.48 16.42 -12.26
N LYS A 122 -16.72 15.17 -12.44
CA LYS A 122 -16.33 13.99 -11.66
C LYS A 122 -15.23 14.22 -10.61
N GLU A 123 -15.52 13.93 -9.36
CA GLU A 123 -14.52 13.89 -8.29
C GLU A 123 -13.38 12.93 -8.67
N VAL A 124 -12.15 13.32 -8.36
CA VAL A 124 -10.96 12.53 -8.71
C VAL A 124 -10.34 12.00 -7.43
N TYR A 125 -10.42 10.70 -7.26
CA TYR A 125 -9.90 10.00 -6.10
C TYR A 125 -8.54 9.36 -6.41
N GLY A 126 -7.62 9.51 -5.47
CA GLY A 126 -6.45 8.66 -5.35
C GLY A 126 -6.70 7.69 -4.20
N THR A 127 -6.53 6.40 -4.44
CA THR A 127 -6.90 5.36 -3.50
C THR A 127 -5.75 4.40 -3.23
N PHE A 128 -5.53 4.09 -1.97
CA PHE A 128 -4.65 3.04 -1.51
C PHE A 128 -5.48 1.86 -1.02
N TYR A 129 -5.48 0.78 -1.76
CA TYR A 129 -6.25 -0.44 -1.47
C TYR A 129 -5.43 -1.47 -0.72
N GLY A 130 -6.06 -2.10 0.27
CA GLY A 130 -5.58 -3.33 0.89
C GLY A 130 -6.06 -4.58 0.13
N THR A 131 -5.34 -5.67 0.26
CA THR A 131 -5.72 -6.98 -0.31
C THR A 131 -5.71 -8.03 0.78
N LEU A 132 -6.86 -8.57 1.12
CA LEU A 132 -7.00 -9.63 2.12
C LEU A 132 -6.95 -11.04 1.49
N ARG A 133 -7.16 -11.13 0.18
CA ARG A 133 -7.06 -12.37 -0.62
C ARG A 133 -5.85 -12.35 -1.53
N ALA A 134 -5.31 -13.51 -1.81
CA ALA A 134 -4.34 -13.68 -2.87
C ALA A 134 -5.00 -13.70 -4.25
N GLY A 135 -4.27 -13.26 -5.28
CA GLY A 135 -4.71 -13.35 -6.67
C GLY A 135 -5.52 -12.15 -7.16
N LYS A 136 -5.52 -11.03 -6.43
CA LYS A 136 -6.06 -9.77 -6.96
C LYS A 136 -5.27 -9.38 -8.20
N ARG A 137 -5.93 -9.37 -9.35
CA ARG A 137 -5.35 -8.90 -10.60
C ARG A 137 -5.42 -7.38 -10.64
N LEU A 138 -4.30 -6.75 -10.93
CA LEU A 138 -4.21 -5.31 -11.13
C LEU A 138 -4.56 -4.95 -12.57
N GLU A 139 -5.26 -3.83 -12.69
CA GLU A 139 -5.49 -3.20 -13.98
C GLU A 139 -4.24 -2.47 -14.47
N ALA A 140 -4.22 -2.11 -15.75
CA ALA A 140 -3.14 -1.30 -16.30
C ALA A 140 -3.08 0.07 -15.58
N ASN A 141 -1.87 0.55 -15.33
CA ASN A 141 -1.58 1.80 -14.64
C ASN A 141 -1.90 1.86 -13.13
N GLN A 142 -2.45 0.83 -12.52
CA GLN A 142 -2.41 0.71 -11.07
C GLN A 142 -0.97 0.49 -10.60
N LEU A 143 -0.62 1.02 -9.42
CA LEU A 143 0.75 0.97 -8.91
C LEU A 143 0.87 0.02 -7.73
N PHE A 144 2.03 -0.60 -7.58
CA PHE A 144 2.33 -1.47 -6.45
C PHE A 144 3.79 -1.37 -6.02
N LEU A 145 4.04 -1.60 -4.73
CA LEU A 145 5.41 -1.67 -4.20
C LEU A 145 5.99 -3.08 -4.39
N ASN A 146 7.16 -3.14 -4.98
CA ASN A 146 7.95 -4.36 -5.07
C ASN A 146 9.43 -4.03 -4.88
N GLN A 147 10.09 -4.73 -3.95
CA GLN A 147 11.49 -4.54 -3.59
C GLN A 147 11.86 -3.08 -3.22
N GLY A 148 10.92 -2.37 -2.57
CA GLY A 148 11.11 -0.98 -2.17
C GLY A 148 10.94 0.05 -3.29
N ASN A 149 10.52 -0.36 -4.47
CA ASN A 149 10.24 0.51 -5.60
C ASN A 149 8.75 0.49 -5.96
N LEU A 150 8.28 1.56 -6.58
CA LEU A 150 6.92 1.68 -7.07
C LEU A 150 6.88 1.28 -8.55
N TRP A 151 5.96 0.39 -8.91
CA TRP A 151 5.84 -0.16 -10.26
C TRP A 151 4.45 0.04 -10.82
N TYR A 152 4.34 0.29 -12.12
CA TYR A 152 3.08 0.29 -12.85
C TYR A 152 2.70 -1.12 -13.27
N SER A 153 1.45 -1.47 -13.04
CA SER A 153 0.87 -2.68 -13.60
C SER A 153 0.66 -2.51 -15.12
N VAL A 154 0.94 -3.57 -15.84
CA VAL A 154 0.61 -3.69 -17.28
C VAL A 154 -0.73 -4.41 -17.52
N GLY A 155 -1.56 -4.57 -16.46
CA GLY A 155 -2.88 -5.19 -16.53
C GLY A 155 -2.89 -6.71 -16.34
N ASN A 156 -1.76 -7.33 -16.02
CA ASN A 156 -1.66 -8.77 -15.78
C ASN A 156 -0.92 -9.15 -14.50
N ASN A 157 -0.50 -8.17 -13.71
CA ASN A 157 0.13 -8.42 -12.42
C ASN A 157 -0.91 -8.90 -11.41
N THR A 158 -0.51 -9.80 -10.52
CA THR A 158 -1.35 -10.25 -9.41
C THR A 158 -0.69 -9.95 -8.07
N ILE A 159 -1.48 -9.57 -7.08
CA ILE A 159 -1.02 -9.29 -5.72
C ILE A 159 -1.40 -10.45 -4.80
N LYS A 160 -0.49 -10.80 -3.89
CA LYS A 160 -0.71 -11.76 -2.81
C LYS A 160 -1.59 -11.13 -1.71
N ALA A 161 -2.13 -11.96 -0.83
CA ALA A 161 -2.86 -11.51 0.35
C ALA A 161 -2.02 -10.64 1.29
N PHE A 162 -2.70 -9.82 2.07
CA PHE A 162 -2.16 -8.96 3.12
C PHE A 162 -1.16 -7.92 2.60
N ARG A 163 -1.42 -7.38 1.42
CA ARG A 163 -0.63 -6.33 0.76
C ARG A 163 -1.53 -5.14 0.41
N GLY A 164 -1.00 -4.20 -0.35
CA GLY A 164 -1.76 -3.11 -0.91
C GLY A 164 -1.25 -2.69 -2.28
N TYR A 165 -2.07 -1.93 -2.99
CA TYR A 165 -1.77 -1.31 -4.27
C TYR A 165 -2.43 0.06 -4.36
N PHE A 166 -1.97 0.88 -5.28
CA PHE A 166 -2.47 2.24 -5.46
C PHE A 166 -3.24 2.36 -6.76
N ASP A 167 -4.37 3.03 -6.69
CA ASP A 167 -5.16 3.39 -7.84
C ASP A 167 -5.22 4.91 -7.98
N PHE A 168 -4.50 5.43 -8.94
CA PHE A 168 -4.45 6.82 -9.34
C PHE A 168 -4.81 6.98 -10.82
N VAL A 169 -5.48 5.99 -11.41
CA VAL A 169 -5.78 5.97 -12.85
C VAL A 169 -6.57 7.19 -13.28
N ASP A 170 -7.54 7.63 -12.47
CA ASP A 170 -8.32 8.84 -12.75
C ASP A 170 -7.50 10.15 -12.54
N VAL A 171 -6.43 10.10 -11.76
CA VAL A 171 -5.49 11.22 -11.54
C VAL A 171 -4.43 11.25 -12.63
N LEU A 172 -3.95 10.08 -13.05
CA LEU A 172 -3.00 9.92 -14.12
C LEU A 172 -3.70 10.28 -15.44
N SER A 173 -3.55 11.51 -15.90
CA SER A 173 -3.90 11.81 -17.29
C SER A 173 -3.04 10.94 -18.19
N SER A 174 -3.54 10.63 -19.39
CA SER A 174 -2.86 9.74 -20.36
C SER A 174 -1.41 10.14 -20.72
N ASN A 175 -0.97 11.30 -20.24
CA ASN A 175 0.32 11.91 -20.56
C ASN A 175 1.28 12.04 -19.37
N VAL A 176 0.91 11.60 -18.13
CA VAL A 176 1.89 11.65 -17.04
C VAL A 176 2.91 10.54 -17.24
N PRO A 177 4.19 10.87 -17.45
CA PRO A 177 5.23 9.86 -17.48
C PRO A 177 5.25 9.12 -16.14
N ALA A 178 5.32 7.81 -16.19
CA ALA A 178 5.33 6.96 -15.01
C ALA A 178 6.40 7.32 -13.96
N SER A 179 7.50 7.93 -14.40
CA SER A 179 8.61 8.41 -13.55
C SER A 179 8.26 9.56 -12.60
N ASN A 180 7.06 10.15 -12.71
CA ASN A 180 6.69 11.34 -11.95
C ASN A 180 5.77 11.05 -10.75
N VAL A 181 5.51 9.80 -10.41
CA VAL A 181 4.81 9.42 -9.17
C VAL A 181 5.84 9.02 -8.11
N ARG A 182 5.77 9.64 -6.95
CA ARG A 182 6.66 9.36 -5.82
C ARG A 182 5.93 9.31 -4.50
N ILE A 183 6.49 8.60 -3.53
CA ILE A 183 6.00 8.53 -2.15
C ILE A 183 6.80 9.51 -1.29
N ILE A 184 6.07 10.33 -0.54
CA ILE A 184 6.58 11.28 0.46
C ILE A 184 6.09 10.79 1.83
N ILE A 185 6.95 10.79 2.83
CA ILE A 185 6.58 10.45 4.21
C ILE A 185 7.03 11.59 5.13
N ASP A 186 6.14 12.12 5.95
CA ASP A 186 6.39 13.26 6.86
C ASP A 186 7.09 14.44 6.15
N GLY A 187 6.66 14.74 4.93
CA GLY A 187 7.25 15.79 4.10
C GLY A 187 8.63 15.47 3.51
N ASN A 188 9.19 14.28 3.79
CA ASN A 188 10.49 13.87 3.28
C ASN A 188 10.37 12.94 2.08
N THR A 189 11.24 13.11 1.09
CA THR A 189 11.31 12.19 -0.04
C THR A 189 11.91 10.86 0.41
N THR A 190 11.22 9.77 0.08
CA THR A 190 11.63 8.41 0.48
C THR A 190 12.62 7.76 -0.49
N GLY A 191 12.82 8.35 -1.67
CA GLY A 191 13.50 7.70 -2.79
C GLY A 191 12.65 6.66 -3.50
N ILE A 192 11.39 6.45 -3.08
CA ILE A 192 10.43 5.58 -3.75
C ILE A 192 9.79 6.38 -4.87
N GLU A 193 10.22 6.11 -6.09
CA GLU A 193 9.67 6.71 -7.31
C GLU A 193 9.16 5.61 -8.22
N ALA A 194 8.16 5.95 -9.03
CA ALA A 194 7.65 5.02 -10.02
C ALA A 194 8.72 4.75 -11.07
N ILE A 195 9.04 3.48 -11.25
CA ILE A 195 9.99 3.05 -12.27
C ILE A 195 9.24 2.87 -13.57
N THR A 196 9.65 3.63 -14.59
CA THR A 196 9.25 3.38 -15.97
C THR A 196 10.00 2.19 -16.53
N GLY A 197 9.56 1.02 -16.17
CA GLY A 197 10.06 -0.20 -16.78
C GLY A 197 9.22 -0.58 -17.98
N PHE A 198 9.23 0.18 -19.06
CA PHE A 198 8.95 -0.42 -20.35
C PHE A 198 10.15 -1.27 -20.75
N VAL A 199 10.30 -2.39 -20.06
CA VAL A 199 11.15 -3.43 -20.60
C VAL A 199 10.39 -4.05 -21.75
N LYS A 200 10.76 -3.66 -22.94
CA LYS A 200 10.35 -4.27 -24.21
C LYS A 200 10.84 -5.74 -24.37
N ASN A 201 11.33 -6.32 -23.30
CA ASN A 201 11.78 -7.70 -23.25
C ASN A 201 11.04 -8.41 -22.11
N ASN A 202 10.31 -9.45 -22.43
CA ASN A 202 9.61 -10.44 -21.62
C ASN A 202 10.31 -10.84 -20.29
N ILE A 203 10.57 -9.89 -19.42
CA ILE A 203 11.04 -10.18 -18.07
C ILE A 203 9.79 -10.38 -17.23
N TRP A 204 9.48 -11.62 -16.96
CA TRP A 204 8.47 -12.05 -16.03
C TRP A 204 9.00 -11.75 -14.62
N TYR A 205 8.46 -10.73 -13.97
CA TYR A 205 8.70 -10.55 -12.54
C TYR A 205 7.74 -11.47 -11.80
N ASP A 206 8.28 -12.58 -11.32
CA ASP A 206 7.57 -13.41 -10.35
C ASP A 206 7.45 -12.61 -9.04
N LEU A 207 6.20 -12.30 -8.66
CA LEU A 207 5.88 -11.70 -7.36
C LEU A 207 5.95 -12.73 -6.22
N GLN A 208 6.75 -13.76 -6.39
CA GLN A 208 7.09 -14.68 -5.33
C GLN A 208 8.13 -14.03 -4.43
N GLY A 209 7.67 -13.43 -3.34
CA GLY A 209 8.51 -13.05 -2.22
C GLY A 209 8.50 -14.15 -1.19
#